data_75ee60e4f4a2473b2c2289a937a391fd
#
_entry.id   75ee60e4f4a2473b2c2289a937a391fd
#
_cell.length_a   1.000
_cell.length_b   1.000
_cell.length_c   1.000
_cell.angle_alpha   90.00
_cell.angle_beta   90.00
_cell.angle_gamma   90.00
#
_symmetry.space_group_name_H-M   'P 1'
#
loop_
_entity.id
_entity.type
_entity.pdbx_description
1 polymer ?
#
loop_
_entity_poly.entity_id
_entity_poly.type
_entity_poly.pdbx_seq_one_letter_code
_entity_poly.pdbx_strand_id
1 'polypeptide(L)'
;MHYNIKIILIVFILLSCDNKGNKNYNSPRIVSQLKITSPSYNEVFKKGDSIKIEVSSNSNKNKLIESIFYLGNDSIKFLNTLNISSDELVRYGRYNFSIISKFEEGSTEKINKSFLLYPQNKPDEKNYTIIKILPHDPNTYTQGLLLDQKDFLESSGQYGKSFIRRINSRTGKVINEIKIDKNLFAEGITTYDNKLYMLSWKSNKGLIFNKNNFEIIGEIDYNTEGWGLTTYEDNLVMSDGSEKLYFRDPITFRTQKIIEVYDNNGKVENINELESING
;
A
#
# COMPACT_ATOMS: atom_id res chain seq x y z
N MET A 1 65.89 19.08 -30.07
CA MET A 1 64.96 19.56 -29.04
C MET A 1 64.64 18.41 -28.14
N HIS A 2 65.36 18.29 -26.99
CA HIS A 2 65.20 17.16 -26.08
C HIS A 2 64.22 17.54 -24.98
N TYR A 3 63.11 16.81 -24.89
CA TYR A 3 62.17 16.92 -23.78
C TYR A 3 62.53 15.95 -22.66
N ASN A 4 62.96 16.51 -21.52
CA ASN A 4 63.17 15.76 -20.28
C ASN A 4 61.83 15.50 -19.61
N ILE A 5 61.41 14.23 -19.57
CA ILE A 5 60.25 13.79 -18.78
C ILE A 5 60.75 13.51 -17.36
N LYS A 6 60.35 14.32 -16.40
CA LYS A 6 60.53 14.06 -14.98
C LYS A 6 59.43 13.10 -14.49
N ILE A 7 59.82 11.87 -14.16
CA ILE A 7 58.97 10.90 -13.49
C ILE A 7 58.90 11.28 -12.03
N ILE A 8 57.71 11.71 -11.57
CA ILE A 8 57.44 11.91 -10.13
C ILE A 8 56.98 10.56 -9.55
N LEU A 9 57.80 9.95 -8.72
CA LEU A 9 57.49 8.73 -7.99
C LEU A 9 56.68 9.11 -6.75
N ILE A 10 55.35 8.84 -6.79
CA ILE A 10 54.49 9.02 -5.63
C ILE A 10 54.58 7.75 -4.77
N VAL A 11 55.26 7.88 -3.64
CA VAL A 11 55.33 6.83 -2.59
C VAL A 11 54.04 6.88 -1.77
N PHE A 12 53.20 5.90 -1.94
CA PHE A 12 52.05 5.68 -1.04
C PHE A 12 52.57 5.08 0.27
N ILE A 13 52.59 5.88 1.32
CA ILE A 13 52.80 5.39 2.69
C ILE A 13 51.46 4.82 3.17
N LEU A 14 51.36 3.52 3.22
CA LEU A 14 50.24 2.80 3.89
C LEU A 14 50.41 3.00 5.41
N LEU A 15 49.67 3.95 5.97
CA LEU A 15 49.48 4.04 7.41
C LEU A 15 48.54 2.88 7.81
N SER A 16 49.14 1.82 8.33
CA SER A 16 48.43 0.75 9.04
C SER A 16 47.82 1.35 10.32
N CYS A 17 46.52 1.54 10.34
CA CYS A 17 45.80 1.83 11.58
C CYS A 17 45.71 0.57 12.41
N ASP A 18 46.51 0.56 13.49
CA ASP A 18 46.50 -0.46 14.55
C ASP A 18 45.13 -0.39 15.27
N ASN A 19 44.29 -1.36 15.01
CA ASN A 19 42.92 -1.42 15.53
C ASN A 19 42.92 -2.04 16.94
N LYS A 20 43.43 -1.28 17.92
CA LYS A 20 43.29 -1.61 19.34
C LYS A 20 42.11 -0.86 19.91
N GLY A 21 41.03 -1.57 20.16
CA GLY A 21 39.99 -1.07 21.02
C GLY A 21 38.58 -1.46 20.60
N ASN A 22 38.27 -2.74 20.64
CA ASN A 22 36.89 -3.19 20.74
C ASN A 22 36.32 -2.71 22.09
N LYS A 23 35.99 -1.44 22.22
CA LYS A 23 35.11 -0.97 23.28
C LYS A 23 33.71 -1.48 22.93
N ASN A 24 33.36 -2.62 23.52
CA ASN A 24 31.96 -3.02 23.66
C ASN A 24 31.22 -1.86 24.38
N TYR A 25 30.65 -0.94 23.64
CA TYR A 25 29.63 -0.03 24.14
C TYR A 25 28.38 -0.88 24.39
N ASN A 26 28.38 -1.61 25.50
CA ASN A 26 27.14 -2.05 26.12
C ASN A 26 26.45 -0.80 26.65
N SER A 27 25.76 -0.07 25.75
CA SER A 27 24.80 0.92 26.19
C SER A 27 23.83 0.17 27.11
N PRO A 28 23.62 0.60 28.36
CA PRO A 28 22.69 -0.08 29.25
C PRO A 28 21.33 -0.10 28.52
N ARG A 29 20.76 -1.28 28.36
CA ARG A 29 19.47 -1.47 27.75
C ARG A 29 18.47 -0.72 28.61
N ILE A 30 17.92 0.41 28.11
CA ILE A 30 16.92 1.17 28.83
C ILE A 30 15.71 0.25 28.95
N VAL A 31 15.44 -0.19 30.18
CA VAL A 31 14.27 -1.02 30.48
C VAL A 31 13.06 -0.09 30.53
N SER A 32 12.06 -0.34 29.70
CA SER A 32 10.81 0.40 29.73
C SER A 32 10.17 0.35 31.10
N GLN A 33 9.77 1.48 31.63
CA GLN A 33 9.02 1.60 32.89
C GLN A 33 7.53 1.33 32.68
N LEU A 34 7.04 1.54 31.46
CA LEU A 34 5.65 1.34 31.07
C LEU A 34 5.44 -0.06 30.48
N LYS A 35 4.39 -0.72 30.92
CA LYS A 35 3.92 -1.98 30.35
C LYS A 35 2.47 -1.79 29.88
N ILE A 36 2.20 -2.14 28.61
CA ILE A 36 0.85 -2.24 28.08
C ILE A 36 0.49 -3.73 28.05
N THR A 37 -0.46 -4.14 28.92
CA THR A 37 -0.90 -5.53 29.04
C THR A 37 -2.08 -5.85 28.12
N SER A 38 -2.90 -4.86 27.78
CA SER A 38 -3.98 -4.96 26.79
C SER A 38 -4.03 -3.69 25.95
N PRO A 39 -4.25 -3.78 24.62
CA PRO A 39 -4.28 -5.03 23.84
C PRO A 39 -2.89 -5.65 23.71
N SER A 40 -2.81 -6.94 23.42
CA SER A 40 -1.59 -7.59 22.94
C SER A 40 -1.20 -7.01 21.56
N TYR A 41 0.01 -7.30 21.09
CA TYR A 41 0.43 -6.80 19.78
C TYR A 41 -0.41 -7.42 18.66
N ASN A 42 -1.06 -6.59 17.83
CA ASN A 42 -1.97 -7.01 16.76
C ASN A 42 -3.15 -7.87 17.23
N GLU A 43 -3.60 -7.69 18.46
CA GLU A 43 -4.81 -8.33 18.93
C GLU A 43 -6.00 -7.99 18.03
N VAL A 44 -6.82 -8.98 17.73
CA VAL A 44 -7.97 -8.84 16.84
C VAL A 44 -9.21 -8.59 17.67
N PHE A 45 -9.93 -7.53 17.34
CA PHE A 45 -11.27 -7.22 17.84
C PHE A 45 -12.25 -7.24 16.68
N LYS A 46 -13.52 -7.45 17.00
CA LYS A 46 -14.61 -7.35 16.04
C LYS A 46 -15.47 -6.11 16.30
N LYS A 47 -16.14 -5.65 15.26
CA LYS A 47 -17.11 -4.55 15.40
C LYS A 47 -18.17 -4.96 16.44
N GLY A 48 -18.42 -4.10 17.43
CA GLY A 48 -19.26 -4.37 18.60
C GLY A 48 -18.46 -4.71 19.87
N ASP A 49 -17.17 -5.06 19.77
CA ASP A 49 -16.36 -5.39 20.94
C ASP A 49 -15.99 -4.12 21.74
N SER A 50 -15.78 -4.32 23.05
CA SER A 50 -15.14 -3.34 23.92
C SER A 50 -13.62 -3.58 23.93
N ILE A 51 -12.85 -2.61 23.44
CA ILE A 51 -11.40 -2.66 23.37
C ILE A 51 -10.83 -2.16 24.69
N LYS A 52 -10.29 -3.06 25.50
CA LYS A 52 -9.66 -2.71 26.78
C LYS A 52 -8.21 -2.28 26.53
N ILE A 53 -7.87 -1.06 26.94
CA ILE A 53 -6.50 -0.55 27.02
C ILE A 53 -6.07 -0.64 28.47
N GLU A 54 -5.01 -1.37 28.77
CA GLU A 54 -4.54 -1.57 30.12
C GLU A 54 -3.03 -1.34 30.24
N VAL A 55 -2.65 -0.45 31.15
CA VAL A 55 -1.26 -0.06 31.38
C VAL A 55 -0.88 -0.23 32.85
N SER A 56 0.38 -0.50 33.08
CA SER A 56 0.96 -0.57 34.42
C SER A 56 2.41 -0.10 34.43
N SER A 57 2.91 0.29 35.61
CA SER A 57 4.35 0.47 35.80
C SER A 57 5.05 -0.88 35.94
N ASN A 58 6.21 -1.05 35.31
CA ASN A 58 7.11 -2.19 35.51
C ASN A 58 7.91 -2.08 36.84
N SER A 59 7.82 -0.95 37.52
CA SER A 59 8.55 -0.67 38.76
C SER A 59 7.59 -0.40 39.91
N ASN A 60 7.77 -1.12 41.02
CA ASN A 60 7.04 -0.83 42.26
C ASN A 60 7.48 0.49 42.91
N LYS A 61 8.61 1.06 42.47
CA LYS A 61 9.20 2.28 43.05
C LYS A 61 8.74 3.55 42.36
N ASN A 62 8.28 3.45 41.10
CA ASN A 62 7.85 4.59 40.32
C ASN A 62 6.44 4.37 39.81
N LYS A 63 5.46 4.93 40.51
CA LYS A 63 4.04 4.72 40.21
C LYS A 63 3.58 5.55 39.02
N LEU A 64 2.66 4.98 38.28
CA LEU A 64 1.95 5.65 37.20
C LEU A 64 0.95 6.65 37.78
N ILE A 65 0.97 7.90 37.33
CA ILE A 65 0.07 8.95 37.80
C ILE A 65 -0.93 9.44 36.73
N GLU A 66 -0.58 9.32 35.44
CA GLU A 66 -1.46 9.68 34.33
C GLU A 66 -1.03 8.94 33.07
N SER A 67 -2.01 8.55 32.25
CA SER A 67 -1.78 8.05 30.90
C SER A 67 -2.68 8.79 29.92
N ILE A 68 -2.20 9.02 28.70
CA ILE A 68 -2.97 9.62 27.62
C ILE A 68 -2.90 8.64 26.44
N PHE A 69 -4.03 8.16 26.02
CA PHE A 69 -4.19 7.35 24.80
C PHE A 69 -4.42 8.30 23.62
N TYR A 70 -3.72 8.03 22.50
CA TYR A 70 -3.85 8.77 21.25
C TYR A 70 -4.23 7.82 20.14
N LEU A 71 -5.28 8.13 19.39
CA LEU A 71 -5.71 7.43 18.20
C LEU A 71 -6.01 8.47 17.10
N GLY A 72 -5.14 8.55 16.09
CA GLY A 72 -5.21 9.63 15.12
C GLY A 72 -5.02 10.99 15.79
N ASN A 73 -6.02 11.88 15.66
CA ASN A 73 -6.04 13.20 16.28
C ASN A 73 -6.74 13.22 17.66
N ASP A 74 -7.37 12.13 18.03
CA ASP A 74 -8.13 12.04 19.28
C ASP A 74 -7.25 11.62 20.44
N SER A 75 -7.55 12.09 21.63
CA SER A 75 -6.84 11.71 22.84
C SER A 75 -7.78 11.58 24.03
N ILE A 76 -7.51 10.58 24.87
CA ILE A 76 -8.28 10.28 26.09
C ILE A 76 -7.33 10.11 27.26
N LYS A 77 -7.57 10.85 28.34
CA LYS A 77 -6.83 10.68 29.60
C LYS A 77 -7.43 9.55 30.42
N PHE A 78 -6.57 8.76 31.04
CA PHE A 78 -6.94 7.68 31.96
C PHE A 78 -5.78 7.39 32.93
N LEU A 79 -5.97 6.51 33.87
CA LEU A 79 -4.86 6.09 34.74
C LEU A 79 -4.33 4.72 34.33
N ASN A 80 -5.04 3.66 34.62
CA ASN A 80 -4.56 2.29 34.41
C ASN A 80 -5.38 1.55 33.34
N THR A 81 -6.67 1.85 33.20
CA THR A 81 -7.59 1.17 32.30
C THR A 81 -8.48 2.15 31.57
N LEU A 82 -8.62 1.94 30.26
CA LEU A 82 -9.55 2.64 29.38
C LEU A 82 -10.29 1.60 28.56
N ASN A 83 -11.59 1.74 28.37
CA ASN A 83 -12.40 0.94 27.45
C ASN A 83 -12.88 1.83 26.32
N ILE A 84 -12.70 1.37 25.09
CA ILE A 84 -13.11 2.05 23.86
C ILE A 84 -14.14 1.14 23.17
N SER A 85 -15.26 1.73 22.75
CA SER A 85 -16.21 1.01 21.90
C SER A 85 -15.66 0.90 20.48
N SER A 86 -15.59 -0.32 19.94
CA SER A 86 -15.22 -0.51 18.54
C SER A 86 -16.27 0.04 17.57
N ASP A 87 -17.49 0.35 18.05
CA ASP A 87 -18.53 0.98 17.24
C ASP A 87 -18.25 2.45 16.91
N GLU A 88 -17.36 3.09 17.65
CA GLU A 88 -16.89 4.45 17.33
C GLU A 88 -15.83 4.46 16.22
N LEU A 89 -15.25 3.32 15.89
CA LEU A 89 -14.21 3.19 14.87
C LEU A 89 -14.84 3.02 13.48
N VAL A 90 -14.46 3.89 12.54
CA VAL A 90 -15.13 4.02 11.24
C VAL A 90 -14.58 3.11 10.13
N ARG A 91 -13.42 2.50 10.31
CA ARG A 91 -12.79 1.63 9.30
C ARG A 91 -12.43 0.27 9.89
N TYR A 92 -12.22 -0.70 9.05
CA TYR A 92 -11.64 -1.99 9.41
C TYR A 92 -10.13 -1.98 9.17
N GLY A 93 -9.43 -3.00 9.67
CA GLY A 93 -8.00 -3.16 9.52
C GLY A 93 -7.20 -2.69 10.72
N ARG A 94 -5.98 -2.24 10.46
CA ARG A 94 -5.02 -1.88 11.50
C ARG A 94 -5.27 -0.49 12.08
N TYR A 95 -5.33 -0.44 13.39
CA TYR A 95 -5.33 0.79 14.18
C TYR A 95 -4.00 0.92 14.93
N ASN A 96 -3.22 1.93 14.57
CA ASN A 96 -2.02 2.30 15.32
C ASN A 96 -2.38 3.35 16.36
N PHE A 97 -1.94 3.14 17.59
CA PHE A 97 -2.15 4.05 18.70
C PHE A 97 -0.87 4.29 19.48
N SER A 98 -0.82 5.35 20.25
CA SER A 98 0.25 5.59 21.21
C SER A 98 -0.31 5.88 22.59
N ILE A 99 0.46 5.52 23.62
CA ILE A 99 0.19 5.87 24.99
C ILE A 99 1.38 6.66 25.51
N ILE A 100 1.11 7.82 26.09
CA ILE A 100 2.09 8.61 26.84
C ILE A 100 1.71 8.53 28.30
N SER A 101 2.61 8.03 29.13
CA SER A 101 2.38 7.88 30.56
C SER A 101 3.37 8.69 31.37
N LYS A 102 2.88 9.31 32.45
CA LYS A 102 3.65 10.08 33.42
C LYS A 102 3.77 9.33 34.75
N PHE A 103 4.93 9.39 35.34
CA PHE A 103 5.29 8.72 36.61
C PHE A 103 5.52 9.71 37.75
N GLU A 104 5.44 9.24 38.99
CA GLU A 104 5.63 10.06 40.20
C GLU A 104 6.95 10.84 40.23
N GLU A 105 8.02 10.27 39.72
CA GLU A 105 9.34 10.93 39.59
C GLU A 105 9.37 12.05 38.54
N GLY A 106 8.26 12.31 37.85
CA GLY A 106 8.16 13.30 36.80
C GLY A 106 8.63 12.84 35.41
N SER A 107 9.13 11.61 35.28
CA SER A 107 9.47 11.03 33.98
C SER A 107 8.22 10.72 33.14
N THR A 108 8.39 10.72 31.81
CA THR A 108 7.36 10.34 30.87
C THR A 108 7.88 9.30 29.92
N GLU A 109 7.03 8.36 29.50
CA GLU A 109 7.35 7.37 28.49
C GLU A 109 6.23 7.26 27.45
N LYS A 110 6.63 7.08 26.17
CA LYS A 110 5.71 6.85 25.05
C LYS A 110 5.91 5.46 24.48
N ILE A 111 4.82 4.71 24.35
CA ILE A 111 4.79 3.41 23.65
C ILE A 111 3.80 3.49 22.50
N ASN A 112 4.20 2.93 21.34
CA ASN A 112 3.33 2.75 20.19
C ASN A 112 2.94 1.28 20.09
N LYS A 113 1.68 1.00 19.85
CA LYS A 113 1.13 -0.33 19.61
C LYS A 113 0.05 -0.29 18.52
N SER A 114 -0.42 -1.47 18.15
CA SER A 114 -1.54 -1.62 17.21
C SER A 114 -2.46 -2.75 17.62
N PHE A 115 -3.71 -2.64 17.22
CA PHE A 115 -4.68 -3.72 17.19
C PHE A 115 -5.32 -3.79 15.81
N LEU A 116 -6.07 -4.86 15.56
CA LEU A 116 -6.82 -5.07 14.33
C LEU A 116 -8.32 -5.07 14.63
N LEU A 117 -9.10 -4.41 13.77
CA LEU A 117 -10.56 -4.43 13.84
C LEU A 117 -11.11 -5.12 12.59
N TYR A 118 -11.87 -6.19 12.79
CA TYR A 118 -12.52 -6.93 11.71
C TYR A 118 -14.03 -6.68 11.71
N PRO A 119 -14.70 -6.86 10.55
CA PRO A 119 -16.14 -6.93 10.50
C PRO A 119 -16.68 -8.04 11.41
N GLN A 120 -17.82 -7.80 12.05
CA GLN A 120 -18.51 -8.85 12.84
C GLN A 120 -19.13 -9.90 11.93
N ASN A 121 -19.77 -9.45 10.87
CA ASN A 121 -20.54 -10.30 9.97
C ASN A 121 -19.72 -10.77 8.77
N LYS A 122 -20.02 -11.99 8.31
CA LYS A 122 -19.55 -12.49 7.02
C LYS A 122 -20.11 -11.59 5.90
N PRO A 123 -19.32 -11.35 4.81
CA PRO A 123 -19.84 -10.67 3.64
C PRO A 123 -21.06 -11.39 3.03
N ASP A 124 -21.99 -10.61 2.50
CA ASP A 124 -23.13 -11.16 1.77
C ASP A 124 -22.67 -11.74 0.44
N GLU A 125 -22.96 -13.00 0.21
CA GLU A 125 -22.76 -13.62 -1.10
C GLU A 125 -23.87 -13.20 -2.06
N LYS A 126 -23.48 -12.68 -3.22
CA LYS A 126 -24.41 -12.28 -4.28
C LYS A 126 -24.37 -13.29 -5.41
N ASN A 127 -25.55 -13.68 -5.89
CA ASN A 127 -25.67 -14.47 -7.11
C ASN A 127 -25.55 -13.58 -8.34
N TYR A 128 -25.06 -14.15 -9.44
CA TYR A 128 -25.02 -13.48 -10.74
C TYR A 128 -25.67 -14.35 -11.82
N THR A 129 -26.08 -13.69 -12.89
CA THR A 129 -26.59 -14.35 -14.10
C THR A 129 -25.78 -13.89 -15.29
N ILE A 130 -25.29 -14.85 -16.08
CA ILE A 130 -24.59 -14.54 -17.33
C ILE A 130 -25.63 -14.07 -18.35
N ILE A 131 -25.60 -12.79 -18.70
CA ILE A 131 -26.51 -12.18 -19.68
C ILE A 131 -26.03 -12.44 -21.09
N LYS A 132 -24.71 -12.40 -21.33
CA LYS A 132 -24.12 -12.53 -22.65
C LYS A 132 -22.67 -12.98 -22.59
N ILE A 133 -22.28 -13.80 -23.55
CA ILE A 133 -20.89 -14.19 -23.80
C ILE A 133 -20.46 -13.53 -25.13
N LEU A 134 -19.29 -12.92 -25.13
CA LEU A 134 -18.75 -12.20 -26.29
C LEU A 134 -17.51 -12.94 -26.82
N PRO A 135 -17.23 -12.89 -28.14
CA PRO A 135 -16.00 -13.45 -28.69
C PRO A 135 -14.76 -12.79 -28.13
N HIS A 136 -13.76 -13.58 -27.79
CA HIS A 136 -12.48 -13.12 -27.29
C HIS A 136 -11.35 -13.99 -27.86
N ASP A 137 -10.16 -13.41 -28.06
CA ASP A 137 -8.98 -14.13 -28.54
C ASP A 137 -8.40 -14.97 -27.39
N PRO A 138 -8.38 -16.31 -27.51
CA PRO A 138 -7.89 -17.20 -26.44
C PRO A 138 -6.37 -17.12 -26.22
N ASN A 139 -5.62 -16.48 -27.13
CA ASN A 139 -4.16 -16.32 -27.00
C ASN A 139 -3.75 -15.10 -26.19
N THR A 140 -4.69 -14.32 -25.70
CA THR A 140 -4.40 -13.16 -24.85
C THR A 140 -4.28 -13.55 -23.39
N TYR A 141 -3.42 -12.86 -22.68
CA TYR A 141 -3.29 -12.95 -21.24
C TYR A 141 -3.83 -11.66 -20.62
N THR A 142 -5.16 -11.50 -20.69
CA THR A 142 -5.87 -10.30 -20.26
C THR A 142 -5.59 -9.98 -18.81
N GLN A 143 -5.19 -8.73 -18.56
CA GLN A 143 -4.90 -8.19 -17.24
C GLN A 143 -5.82 -7.02 -16.89
N GLY A 144 -6.23 -6.24 -17.89
CA GLY A 144 -7.21 -5.18 -17.72
C GLY A 144 -8.18 -5.18 -18.90
N LEU A 145 -9.46 -5.00 -18.62
CA LEU A 145 -10.53 -4.97 -19.61
C LEU A 145 -11.59 -3.97 -19.17
N LEU A 146 -11.81 -2.93 -19.97
CA LEU A 146 -12.84 -1.94 -19.67
C LEU A 146 -13.69 -1.64 -20.91
N LEU A 147 -14.92 -1.26 -20.69
CA LEU A 147 -15.83 -0.81 -21.75
C LEU A 147 -15.64 0.71 -21.96
N ASP A 148 -15.14 1.11 -23.14
CA ASP A 148 -15.04 2.50 -23.57
C ASP A 148 -16.07 2.77 -24.67
N GLN A 149 -17.15 3.46 -24.31
CA GLN A 149 -18.31 3.70 -25.18
C GLN A 149 -18.96 2.39 -25.66
N LYS A 150 -18.61 1.92 -26.86
CA LYS A 150 -19.16 0.71 -27.49
C LYS A 150 -18.14 -0.37 -27.74
N ASP A 151 -16.86 -0.11 -27.48
CA ASP A 151 -15.74 -1.02 -27.72
C ASP A 151 -15.03 -1.33 -26.41
N PHE A 152 -14.32 -2.45 -26.35
CA PHE A 152 -13.47 -2.75 -25.22
C PHE A 152 -12.05 -2.20 -25.42
N LEU A 153 -11.46 -1.72 -24.36
CA LEU A 153 -10.01 -1.55 -24.23
C LEU A 153 -9.46 -2.69 -23.39
N GLU A 154 -8.40 -3.30 -23.85
CA GLU A 154 -7.77 -4.44 -23.19
C GLU A 154 -6.27 -4.25 -23.09
N SER A 155 -5.70 -4.55 -21.93
CA SER A 155 -4.28 -4.82 -21.74
C SER A 155 -4.04 -6.32 -21.61
N SER A 156 -3.00 -6.80 -22.27
CA SER A 156 -2.55 -8.19 -22.14
C SER A 156 -1.12 -8.20 -21.63
N GLY A 157 -0.88 -9.00 -20.59
CA GLY A 157 0.42 -9.17 -19.95
C GLY A 157 1.35 -10.10 -20.70
N GLN A 158 2.44 -10.45 -20.09
CA GLN A 158 3.59 -11.25 -20.48
C GLN A 158 4.74 -10.45 -21.08
N TYR A 159 5.92 -10.62 -20.50
CA TYR A 159 7.15 -9.97 -20.99
C TYR A 159 7.42 -10.31 -22.45
N GLY A 160 7.67 -9.28 -23.25
CA GLY A 160 7.90 -9.40 -24.69
C GLY A 160 6.66 -9.66 -25.54
N LYS A 161 5.47 -9.78 -24.89
CA LYS A 161 4.19 -10.05 -25.58
C LYS A 161 3.09 -9.10 -25.15
N SER A 162 3.35 -8.21 -24.21
CA SER A 162 2.36 -7.25 -23.72
C SER A 162 1.89 -6.30 -24.81
N PHE A 163 0.61 -5.99 -24.79
CA PHE A 163 0.00 -5.01 -25.70
C PHE A 163 -1.20 -4.33 -25.06
N ILE A 164 -1.63 -3.22 -25.67
CA ILE A 164 -2.94 -2.60 -25.46
C ILE A 164 -3.68 -2.66 -26.78
N ARG A 165 -4.98 -2.95 -26.75
CA ARG A 165 -5.81 -2.95 -27.94
C ARG A 165 -7.22 -2.45 -27.68
N ARG A 166 -7.84 -1.97 -28.75
CA ARG A 166 -9.27 -1.69 -28.85
C ARG A 166 -9.94 -2.81 -29.61
N ILE A 167 -11.02 -3.34 -29.05
CA ILE A 167 -11.74 -4.51 -29.58
C ILE A 167 -13.19 -4.11 -29.81
N ASN A 168 -13.72 -4.43 -31.00
CA ASN A 168 -15.13 -4.30 -31.26
C ASN A 168 -15.93 -5.27 -30.37
N SER A 169 -16.76 -4.74 -29.48
CA SER A 169 -17.48 -5.53 -28.48
C SER A 169 -18.49 -6.53 -29.06
N ARG A 170 -18.94 -6.35 -30.31
CA ARG A 170 -19.90 -7.26 -30.94
C ARG A 170 -19.24 -8.43 -31.65
N THR A 171 -18.07 -8.19 -32.25
CA THR A 171 -17.41 -9.16 -33.14
C THR A 171 -16.14 -9.76 -32.55
N GLY A 172 -15.58 -9.19 -31.48
CA GLY A 172 -14.28 -9.57 -30.91
C GLY A 172 -13.09 -9.17 -31.80
N LYS A 173 -13.32 -8.45 -32.92
CA LYS A 173 -12.23 -8.06 -33.82
C LYS A 173 -11.43 -6.91 -33.27
N VAL A 174 -10.10 -7.01 -33.37
CA VAL A 174 -9.16 -5.93 -33.03
C VAL A 174 -9.36 -4.77 -34.02
N ILE A 175 -9.56 -3.57 -33.47
CA ILE A 175 -9.70 -2.31 -34.24
C ILE A 175 -8.34 -1.63 -34.29
N ASN A 176 -7.64 -1.55 -33.16
CA ASN A 176 -6.33 -0.94 -33.03
C ASN A 176 -5.52 -1.67 -31.95
N GLU A 177 -4.21 -1.76 -32.12
CA GLU A 177 -3.30 -2.41 -31.17
C GLU A 177 -1.96 -1.70 -31.15
N ILE A 178 -1.37 -1.59 -29.96
CA ILE A 178 0.04 -1.21 -29.78
C ILE A 178 0.75 -2.22 -28.90
N LYS A 179 1.96 -2.62 -29.32
CA LYS A 179 2.84 -3.45 -28.49
C LYS A 179 3.53 -2.60 -27.43
N ILE A 180 3.62 -3.17 -26.25
CA ILE A 180 4.31 -2.55 -25.11
C ILE A 180 5.78 -2.99 -25.11
N ASP A 181 6.67 -2.16 -24.53
CA ASP A 181 8.09 -2.50 -24.38
C ASP A 181 8.23 -3.89 -23.76
N LYS A 182 9.15 -4.69 -24.32
CA LYS A 182 9.38 -6.08 -23.94
C LYS A 182 9.75 -6.30 -22.48
N ASN A 183 10.26 -5.27 -21.81
CA ASN A 183 10.64 -5.28 -20.39
C ASN A 183 9.46 -4.92 -19.45
N LEU A 184 8.32 -4.54 -20.00
CA LEU A 184 7.12 -4.27 -19.23
C LEU A 184 6.12 -5.42 -19.35
N PHE A 185 5.55 -5.82 -18.23
CA PHE A 185 4.41 -6.70 -18.17
C PHE A 185 3.18 -5.81 -17.93
N ALA A 186 2.33 -5.65 -18.95
CA ALA A 186 1.14 -4.82 -18.84
C ALA A 186 0.13 -5.43 -17.87
N GLU A 187 -0.46 -4.60 -17.04
CA GLU A 187 -1.45 -4.94 -16.02
C GLU A 187 -2.71 -4.09 -16.19
N GLY A 188 -3.41 -3.81 -15.12
CA GLY A 188 -4.67 -3.06 -15.12
C GLY A 188 -4.63 -1.76 -15.91
N ILE A 189 -5.73 -1.45 -16.57
CA ILE A 189 -5.92 -0.23 -17.35
C ILE A 189 -7.21 0.49 -16.93
N THR A 190 -7.21 1.81 -17.06
CA THR A 190 -8.43 2.61 -16.94
C THR A 190 -8.33 3.89 -17.76
N THR A 191 -9.47 4.56 -17.96
CA THR A 191 -9.51 5.85 -18.65
C THR A 191 -9.88 6.96 -17.66
N TYR A 192 -9.23 8.11 -17.80
CA TYR A 192 -9.62 9.36 -17.15
C TYR A 192 -9.45 10.51 -18.15
N ASP A 193 -10.50 11.30 -18.35
CA ASP A 193 -10.60 12.25 -19.44
C ASP A 193 -10.35 11.57 -20.81
N ASN A 194 -9.43 12.10 -21.61
CA ASN A 194 -9.04 11.53 -22.90
C ASN A 194 -7.75 10.71 -22.84
N LYS A 195 -7.37 10.24 -21.65
CA LYS A 195 -6.15 9.46 -21.40
C LYS A 195 -6.51 8.02 -21.05
N LEU A 196 -5.63 7.11 -21.42
CA LEU A 196 -5.64 5.71 -21.00
C LEU A 196 -4.41 5.48 -20.14
N TYR A 197 -4.61 5.01 -18.93
CA TYR A 197 -3.55 4.66 -17.98
C TYR A 197 -3.35 3.16 -17.97
N MET A 198 -2.12 2.71 -17.95
CA MET A 198 -1.73 1.31 -17.85
C MET A 198 -0.70 1.14 -16.74
N LEU A 199 -0.92 0.18 -15.87
CA LEU A 199 0.08 -0.26 -14.90
C LEU A 199 1.00 -1.32 -15.51
N SER A 200 2.17 -1.49 -14.90
CA SER A 200 3.02 -2.66 -15.11
C SER A 200 3.21 -3.43 -13.80
N TRP A 201 3.39 -4.72 -13.88
CA TRP A 201 3.47 -5.59 -12.71
C TRP A 201 4.57 -5.18 -11.71
N LYS A 202 5.84 -5.43 -12.06
CA LYS A 202 7.00 -5.29 -11.14
C LYS A 202 7.95 -4.15 -11.49
N SER A 203 7.67 -3.44 -12.58
CA SER A 203 8.60 -2.39 -13.04
C SER A 203 8.43 -1.08 -12.28
N ASN A 204 7.45 -0.98 -11.36
CA ASN A 204 7.12 0.23 -10.60
C ASN A 204 6.79 1.45 -11.49
N LYS A 205 6.40 1.18 -12.73
CA LYS A 205 6.09 2.16 -13.77
C LYS A 205 4.78 1.86 -14.45
N GLY A 206 4.09 2.89 -14.86
CA GLY A 206 2.97 2.79 -15.76
C GLY A 206 3.11 3.77 -16.93
N LEU A 207 2.29 3.58 -17.94
CA LEU A 207 2.28 4.43 -19.13
C LEU A 207 0.94 5.14 -19.25
N ILE A 208 0.99 6.37 -19.77
CA ILE A 208 -0.18 7.16 -20.11
C ILE A 208 -0.22 7.29 -21.64
N PHE A 209 -1.37 6.97 -22.20
CA PHE A 209 -1.60 7.04 -23.64
C PHE A 209 -2.71 8.05 -23.96
N ASN A 210 -2.65 8.64 -25.15
CA ASN A 210 -3.83 9.19 -25.77
C ASN A 210 -4.82 8.03 -26.07
N LYS A 211 -6.00 8.09 -25.52
CA LYS A 211 -7.01 7.01 -25.59
C LYS A 211 -7.43 6.63 -27.01
N ASN A 212 -7.35 7.56 -27.96
CA ASN A 212 -7.87 7.34 -29.32
C ASN A 212 -6.86 6.70 -30.26
N ASN A 213 -5.58 7.07 -30.17
CA ASN A 213 -4.54 6.62 -31.09
C ASN A 213 -3.44 5.77 -30.43
N PHE A 214 -3.48 5.60 -29.08
CA PHE A 214 -2.51 4.90 -28.26
C PHE A 214 -1.08 5.48 -28.32
N GLU A 215 -0.93 6.74 -28.68
CA GLU A 215 0.33 7.44 -28.55
C GLU A 215 0.69 7.59 -27.07
N ILE A 216 1.95 7.25 -26.69
CA ILE A 216 2.44 7.43 -25.33
C ILE A 216 2.64 8.92 -25.09
N ILE A 217 1.95 9.47 -24.10
CA ILE A 217 1.99 10.90 -23.76
C ILE A 217 2.57 11.17 -22.36
N GLY A 218 2.89 10.12 -21.61
CA GLY A 218 3.49 10.25 -20.29
C GLY A 218 3.81 8.92 -19.64
N GLU A 219 4.49 9.02 -18.49
CA GLU A 219 4.79 7.89 -17.60
C GLU A 219 4.37 8.24 -16.17
N ILE A 220 4.13 7.23 -15.36
CA ILE A 220 3.81 7.32 -13.94
C ILE A 220 4.69 6.35 -13.15
N ASP A 221 5.10 6.78 -11.95
CA ASP A 221 5.91 5.97 -11.05
C ASP A 221 5.12 5.63 -9.78
N TYR A 222 5.34 4.43 -9.25
CA TYR A 222 4.81 3.97 -7.97
C TYR A 222 5.78 2.98 -7.33
N ASN A 223 5.62 2.72 -6.04
CA ASN A 223 6.58 1.96 -5.22
C ASN A 223 6.05 0.58 -4.77
N THR A 224 5.01 0.08 -5.42
CA THR A 224 4.40 -1.23 -5.18
C THR A 224 4.39 -2.03 -6.48
N GLU A 225 3.90 -3.26 -6.47
CA GLU A 225 3.46 -3.90 -7.70
C GLU A 225 2.24 -3.16 -8.25
N GLY A 226 2.00 -3.20 -9.56
CA GLY A 226 0.79 -2.70 -10.19
C GLY A 226 -0.06 -3.86 -10.65
N TRP A 227 -1.32 -3.95 -10.20
CA TRP A 227 -2.25 -5.00 -10.55
C TRP A 227 -3.49 -4.41 -11.23
N GLY A 228 -4.62 -4.30 -10.55
CA GLY A 228 -5.82 -3.70 -11.12
C GLY A 228 -5.82 -2.17 -11.07
N LEU A 229 -6.57 -1.56 -11.98
CA LEU A 229 -6.71 -0.12 -12.05
C LEU A 229 -8.11 0.26 -12.55
N THR A 230 -8.82 1.08 -11.79
CA THR A 230 -10.11 1.65 -12.22
C THR A 230 -10.20 3.14 -11.90
N THR A 231 -11.18 3.80 -12.48
CA THR A 231 -11.54 5.19 -12.13
C THR A 231 -12.75 5.19 -11.21
N TYR A 232 -12.63 5.90 -10.10
CA TYR A 232 -13.71 6.09 -9.16
C TYR A 232 -13.75 7.56 -8.73
N GLU A 233 -14.87 8.23 -8.98
CA GLU A 233 -14.99 9.69 -8.83
C GLU A 233 -13.84 10.40 -9.54
N ASP A 234 -13.15 11.33 -8.87
CA ASP A 234 -12.00 12.05 -9.40
C ASP A 234 -10.65 11.36 -9.15
N ASN A 235 -10.65 10.07 -8.84
CA ASN A 235 -9.45 9.32 -8.51
C ASN A 235 -9.22 8.12 -9.45
N LEU A 236 -7.96 7.74 -9.60
CA LEU A 236 -7.58 6.42 -10.06
C LEU A 236 -7.42 5.51 -8.85
N VAL A 237 -8.09 4.36 -8.84
CA VAL A 237 -8.00 3.37 -7.77
C VAL A 237 -7.17 2.19 -8.26
N MET A 238 -6.07 1.93 -7.56
CA MET A 238 -5.08 0.92 -7.91
C MET A 238 -5.01 -0.16 -6.83
N SER A 239 -4.94 -1.43 -7.23
CA SER A 239 -4.54 -2.57 -6.39
C SER A 239 -3.08 -2.96 -6.63
N ASP A 240 -2.49 -3.69 -5.68
CA ASP A 240 -1.11 -4.19 -5.74
C ASP A 240 -1.00 -5.67 -5.30
N GLY A 241 -2.13 -6.38 -5.28
CA GLY A 241 -2.22 -7.77 -4.81
C GLY A 241 -2.29 -7.92 -3.29
N SER A 242 -2.08 -6.87 -2.51
CA SER A 242 -2.33 -6.85 -1.06
C SER A 242 -3.80 -6.53 -0.76
N GLU A 243 -4.11 -6.36 0.52
CA GLU A 243 -5.40 -5.87 0.99
C GLU A 243 -5.65 -4.38 0.73
N LYS A 244 -4.72 -3.67 0.10
CA LYS A 244 -4.78 -2.22 -0.06
C LYS A 244 -5.33 -1.80 -1.40
N LEU A 245 -6.15 -0.75 -1.37
CA LEU A 245 -6.56 0.01 -2.53
C LEU A 245 -6.03 1.44 -2.40
N TYR A 246 -5.29 1.89 -3.40
CA TYR A 246 -4.63 3.18 -3.45
C TYR A 246 -5.45 4.15 -4.30
N PHE A 247 -6.00 5.17 -3.68
CA PHE A 247 -6.66 6.28 -4.39
C PHE A 247 -5.58 7.28 -4.81
N ARG A 248 -5.42 7.46 -6.09
CA ARG A 248 -4.35 8.27 -6.68
C ARG A 248 -4.93 9.44 -7.47
N ASP A 249 -4.26 10.57 -7.35
CA ASP A 249 -4.54 11.74 -8.17
C ASP A 249 -4.24 11.44 -9.64
N PRO A 250 -5.19 11.65 -10.58
CA PRO A 250 -4.99 11.26 -11.98
C PRO A 250 -3.95 12.11 -12.74
N ILE A 251 -3.59 13.29 -12.21
CA ILE A 251 -2.63 14.19 -12.85
C ILE A 251 -1.20 13.86 -12.39
N THR A 252 -1.01 13.73 -11.07
CA THR A 252 0.30 13.55 -10.44
C THR A 252 0.62 12.10 -10.08
N PHE A 253 -0.36 11.23 -10.12
CA PHE A 253 -0.35 9.84 -9.65
C PHE A 253 0.05 9.66 -8.17
N ARG A 254 0.03 10.74 -7.39
CA ARG A 254 0.30 10.68 -5.95
C ARG A 254 -0.85 10.03 -5.20
N THR A 255 -0.51 9.21 -4.23
CA THR A 255 -1.51 8.60 -3.34
C THR A 255 -2.13 9.67 -2.46
N GLN A 256 -3.45 9.83 -2.54
CA GLN A 256 -4.25 10.72 -1.72
C GLN A 256 -4.83 10.00 -0.51
N LYS A 257 -5.22 8.72 -0.69
CA LYS A 257 -5.85 7.89 0.33
C LYS A 257 -5.49 6.43 0.10
N ILE A 258 -5.39 5.65 1.17
CA ILE A 258 -5.30 4.20 1.14
C ILE A 258 -6.45 3.66 1.99
N ILE A 259 -7.15 2.67 1.48
CA ILE A 259 -8.07 1.85 2.26
C ILE A 259 -7.55 0.43 2.32
N GLU A 260 -7.89 -0.27 3.40
CA GLU A 260 -7.59 -1.69 3.58
C GLU A 260 -8.89 -2.49 3.52
N VAL A 261 -8.90 -3.59 2.80
CA VAL A 261 -10.08 -4.44 2.61
C VAL A 261 -10.01 -5.63 3.56
N TYR A 262 -11.02 -5.74 4.41
CA TYR A 262 -11.13 -6.79 5.42
C TYR A 262 -12.50 -7.45 5.39
N ASP A 263 -12.53 -8.74 5.62
CA ASP A 263 -13.73 -9.50 5.94
C ASP A 263 -13.71 -9.97 7.41
N ASN A 264 -14.68 -10.81 7.80
CA ASN A 264 -14.77 -11.34 9.16
C ASN A 264 -13.65 -12.33 9.55
N ASN A 265 -12.84 -12.77 8.59
CA ASN A 265 -11.71 -13.68 8.78
C ASN A 265 -10.36 -12.94 8.74
N GLY A 266 -10.34 -11.73 8.21
CA GLY A 266 -9.11 -10.93 8.14
C GLY A 266 -8.98 -10.11 6.85
N LYS A 267 -7.74 -9.84 6.47
CA LYS A 267 -7.43 -9.09 5.26
C LYS A 267 -7.80 -9.89 4.01
N VAL A 268 -8.37 -9.20 3.03
CA VAL A 268 -8.64 -9.74 1.71
C VAL A 268 -7.44 -9.46 0.83
N GLU A 269 -6.68 -10.49 0.50
CA GLU A 269 -5.48 -10.39 -0.36
C GLU A 269 -5.76 -10.87 -1.78
N ASN A 270 -4.79 -10.67 -2.67
CA ASN A 270 -4.86 -10.99 -4.09
C ASN A 270 -5.97 -10.20 -4.81
N ILE A 271 -6.23 -8.98 -4.35
CA ILE A 271 -7.11 -8.07 -5.07
C ILE A 271 -6.41 -7.71 -6.37
N ASN A 272 -6.99 -8.16 -7.47
CA ASN A 272 -6.41 -8.00 -8.81
C ASN A 272 -7.20 -6.95 -9.59
N GLU A 273 -7.84 -7.35 -10.70
CA GLU A 273 -8.56 -6.42 -11.56
C GLU A 273 -9.68 -5.68 -10.81
N LEU A 274 -9.83 -4.41 -11.14
CA LEU A 274 -10.79 -3.50 -10.52
C LEU A 274 -11.71 -2.90 -11.58
N GLU A 275 -13.00 -2.86 -11.28
CA GLU A 275 -13.98 -2.17 -12.12
C GLU A 275 -14.96 -1.37 -11.26
N SER A 276 -15.20 -0.12 -11.64
CA SER A 276 -16.21 0.72 -11.02
C SER A 276 -17.53 0.59 -11.78
N ILE A 277 -18.57 0.13 -11.10
CA ILE A 277 -19.89 -0.11 -11.67
C ILE A 277 -20.91 0.78 -10.98
N ASN A 278 -21.51 1.69 -11.72
CA ASN A 278 -22.53 2.65 -11.24
C ASN A 278 -22.02 3.62 -10.16
N GLY A 279 -20.75 3.96 -10.19
CA GLY A 279 -20.13 4.93 -9.28
C GLY A 279 -19.67 4.32 -7.98
#